data_71d15ec356e4cec8d428cd59c11a5b6a
#
_entry.id   71d15ec356e4cec8d428cd59c11a5b6a
#
_cell.length_a   1.000
_cell.length_b   1.000
_cell.length_c   1.000
_cell.angle_alpha   90.00
_cell.angle_beta   90.00
_cell.angle_gamma   90.00
#
_symmetry.space_group_name_H-M   'P 1'
#
loop_
_entity.id
_entity.type
_entity.pdbx_description
1 polymer ?
#
loop_
_entity_poly.entity_id
_entity_poly.type
_entity_poly.pdbx_seq_one_letter_code
_entity_poly.pdbx_strand_id
1 'polypeptide(L)'
;MKIRILHPSLCHVGGAEILMVEQARLLAGLGASVRIRTFAYDAERWAQRVGSIPVDFSKARIPGKRPPSVPRFPADRRMGFLLDDLASADLAIAHNYPASSALGAASKPRLRLWYCHEPPRFLYPDEVSPFLRQNAARAPSRHGPRYFRTSMKSWFGALPFVGRRSARRRAADRVGVRGLDAIWANSEYTRENVRQAYGSLDVEVLYPMVEFPNLPDRRGGLPRGGLGILTVTRLEWVKNLDTLLDGFALFRRRDDPRSELHVVGEGPARPALEELARQLGIADAVHFHGFLSDALVAELSSRCQLFACLPLDEPFGMVFPEAMGRGLLVLGPDHGGPLETLDGGRLGAVVDPLSPEAVADGLARLAKSSDTEVDRLRSAALDAARQRFSREATAKRMRSLLERYGMGF
;
A
#
# COMPACT_ATOMS: atom_id res chain seq x y z
N MET A 1 -13.06 -4.00 -26.27
CA MET A 1 -11.61 -4.10 -25.98
C MET A 1 -11.34 -5.35 -25.15
N LYS A 2 -10.32 -6.14 -25.53
CA LYS A 2 -9.88 -7.34 -24.79
C LYS A 2 -8.67 -7.00 -23.92
N ILE A 3 -8.80 -7.23 -22.61
CA ILE A 3 -7.76 -6.89 -21.63
C ILE A 3 -7.28 -8.14 -20.90
N ARG A 4 -5.95 -8.27 -20.73
CA ARG A 4 -5.33 -9.27 -19.88
C ARG A 4 -4.64 -8.58 -18.71
N ILE A 5 -4.98 -8.98 -17.50
CA ILE A 5 -4.32 -8.49 -16.28
C ILE A 5 -3.43 -9.60 -15.75
N LEU A 6 -2.14 -9.31 -15.60
CA LEU A 6 -1.12 -10.27 -15.20
C LEU A 6 -0.67 -10.00 -13.77
N HIS A 7 -0.82 -10.99 -12.92
CA HIS A 7 -0.34 -10.93 -11.53
C HIS A 7 0.39 -12.22 -11.14
N PRO A 8 1.52 -12.14 -10.42
CA PRO A 8 2.30 -13.34 -10.11
C PRO A 8 1.57 -14.36 -9.25
N SER A 9 0.81 -13.91 -8.25
CA SER A 9 0.14 -14.80 -7.29
C SER A 9 -1.02 -14.12 -6.59
N LEU A 10 -2.16 -14.79 -6.56
CA LEU A 10 -3.35 -14.45 -5.79
C LEU A 10 -3.54 -15.45 -4.63
N CYS A 11 -2.49 -15.70 -3.85
CA CYS A 11 -2.55 -16.54 -2.66
C CYS A 11 -2.61 -15.75 -1.34
N HIS A 12 -2.38 -14.45 -1.39
CA HIS A 12 -2.46 -13.54 -0.25
C HIS A 12 -3.44 -12.41 -0.57
N VAL A 13 -4.04 -11.84 0.46
CA VAL A 13 -4.87 -10.64 0.34
C VAL A 13 -4.05 -9.47 0.85
N GLY A 14 -3.69 -8.58 -0.06
CA GLY A 14 -2.96 -7.34 0.22
C GLY A 14 -3.53 -6.19 -0.59
N GLY A 15 -3.10 -4.97 -0.29
CA GLY A 15 -3.61 -3.77 -0.98
C GLY A 15 -3.38 -3.79 -2.50
N ALA A 16 -2.24 -4.30 -2.95
CA ALA A 16 -1.93 -4.41 -4.38
C ALA A 16 -2.85 -5.40 -5.12
N GLU A 17 -3.13 -6.56 -4.50
CA GLU A 17 -4.00 -7.57 -5.06
C GLU A 17 -5.47 -7.10 -5.09
N ILE A 18 -5.94 -6.47 -4.00
CA ILE A 18 -7.28 -5.88 -3.94
C ILE A 18 -7.43 -4.84 -5.05
N LEU A 19 -6.49 -3.90 -5.14
CA LEU A 19 -6.53 -2.85 -6.16
C LEU A 19 -6.53 -3.42 -7.58
N MET A 20 -5.74 -4.45 -7.84
CA MET A 20 -5.71 -5.11 -9.16
C MET A 20 -7.08 -5.70 -9.52
N VAL A 21 -7.76 -6.36 -8.58
CA VAL A 21 -9.12 -6.89 -8.80
C VAL A 21 -10.12 -5.76 -9.00
N GLU A 22 -10.04 -4.68 -8.23
CA GLU A 22 -10.92 -3.52 -8.41
C GLU A 22 -10.70 -2.82 -9.76
N GLN A 23 -9.46 -2.72 -10.23
CA GLN A 23 -9.17 -2.22 -11.59
C GLN A 23 -9.76 -3.15 -12.65
N ALA A 24 -9.68 -4.47 -12.47
CA ALA A 24 -10.30 -5.43 -13.36
C ALA A 24 -11.82 -5.24 -13.42
N ARG A 25 -12.47 -5.07 -12.28
CA ARG A 25 -13.92 -4.80 -12.17
C ARG A 25 -14.29 -3.45 -12.79
N LEU A 26 -13.47 -2.43 -12.58
CA LEU A 26 -13.67 -1.12 -13.20
C LEU A 26 -13.66 -1.22 -14.72
N LEU A 27 -12.61 -1.85 -15.29
CA LEU A 27 -12.47 -2.04 -16.75
C LEU A 27 -13.60 -2.89 -17.35
N ALA A 28 -14.02 -3.95 -16.65
CA ALA A 28 -15.17 -4.75 -17.07
C ALA A 28 -16.47 -3.93 -17.07
N GLY A 29 -16.69 -3.10 -16.04
CA GLY A 29 -17.83 -2.19 -15.94
C GLY A 29 -17.84 -1.10 -17.03
N LEU A 30 -16.70 -0.80 -17.61
CA LEU A 30 -16.54 0.10 -18.78
C LEU A 30 -16.77 -0.63 -20.11
N GLY A 31 -17.16 -1.90 -20.11
CA GLY A 31 -17.47 -2.69 -21.29
C GLY A 31 -16.29 -3.48 -21.88
N ALA A 32 -15.15 -3.55 -21.20
CA ALA A 32 -14.04 -4.38 -21.64
C ALA A 32 -14.24 -5.87 -21.31
N SER A 33 -13.76 -6.75 -22.18
CA SER A 33 -13.61 -8.19 -21.90
C SER A 33 -12.31 -8.40 -21.12
N VAL A 34 -12.41 -8.47 -19.80
CA VAL A 34 -11.26 -8.59 -18.90
C VAL A 34 -11.04 -10.04 -18.47
N ARG A 35 -9.78 -10.46 -18.41
CA ARG A 35 -9.36 -11.75 -17.88
C ARG A 35 -8.10 -11.57 -17.03
N ILE A 36 -8.09 -12.16 -15.84
CA ILE A 36 -6.92 -12.18 -14.96
C ILE A 36 -6.12 -13.45 -15.23
N ARG A 37 -4.81 -13.31 -15.34
CA ARG A 37 -3.87 -14.43 -15.43
C ARG A 37 -2.90 -14.40 -14.27
N THR A 38 -2.83 -15.49 -13.53
CA THR A 38 -1.97 -15.61 -12.35
C THR A 38 -1.33 -16.98 -12.31
N PHE A 39 -0.09 -17.07 -11.80
CA PHE A 39 0.55 -18.36 -11.65
C PHE A 39 -0.07 -19.19 -10.52
N ALA A 40 -0.42 -18.54 -9.40
CA ALA A 40 -0.98 -19.21 -8.23
C ALA A 40 -2.27 -18.53 -7.78
N TYR A 41 -3.32 -19.29 -7.51
CA TYR A 41 -4.64 -18.81 -7.17
C TYR A 41 -5.24 -19.53 -5.96
N ASP A 42 -5.79 -18.77 -5.02
CA ASP A 42 -6.56 -19.23 -3.87
C ASP A 42 -8.03 -18.86 -4.07
N ALA A 43 -8.81 -19.79 -4.63
CA ALA A 43 -10.21 -19.55 -4.95
C ALA A 43 -11.06 -19.28 -3.70
N GLU A 44 -10.78 -19.89 -2.57
CA GLU A 44 -11.51 -19.70 -1.32
C GLU A 44 -11.46 -18.23 -0.86
N ARG A 45 -10.31 -17.57 -1.06
CA ARG A 45 -10.09 -16.18 -0.67
C ARG A 45 -10.58 -15.15 -1.68
N TRP A 46 -10.59 -15.51 -2.97
CA TRP A 46 -10.72 -14.53 -4.04
C TRP A 46 -11.99 -14.65 -4.88
N ALA A 47 -12.68 -15.82 -4.90
CA ALA A 47 -13.83 -16.02 -5.79
C ALA A 47 -14.91 -14.95 -5.62
N GLN A 48 -15.27 -14.62 -4.38
CA GLN A 48 -16.27 -13.59 -4.11
C GLN A 48 -15.82 -12.19 -4.57
N ARG A 49 -14.52 -11.83 -4.39
CA ARG A 49 -13.99 -10.52 -4.77
C ARG A 49 -13.83 -10.38 -6.29
N VAL A 50 -13.38 -11.43 -6.95
CA VAL A 50 -13.21 -11.47 -8.40
C VAL A 50 -14.57 -11.47 -9.13
N GLY A 51 -15.60 -12.10 -8.54
CA GLY A 51 -16.95 -12.17 -9.11
C GLY A 51 -16.97 -12.93 -10.43
N SER A 52 -17.55 -12.34 -11.46
CA SER A 52 -17.68 -12.95 -12.79
C SER A 52 -16.43 -12.82 -13.70
N ILE A 53 -15.36 -12.17 -13.24
CA ILE A 53 -14.15 -12.01 -14.05
C ILE A 53 -13.42 -13.36 -14.14
N PRO A 54 -13.16 -13.88 -15.37
CA PRO A 54 -12.42 -15.13 -15.52
C PRO A 54 -10.98 -15.02 -14.99
N VAL A 55 -10.56 -16.04 -14.22
CA VAL A 55 -9.20 -16.17 -13.72
C VAL A 55 -8.56 -17.43 -14.25
N ASP A 56 -7.52 -17.27 -15.07
CA ASP A 56 -6.68 -18.37 -15.52
C ASP A 56 -5.49 -18.54 -14.56
N PHE A 57 -5.25 -19.73 -14.07
CA PHE A 57 -4.15 -20.01 -13.17
C PHE A 57 -3.44 -21.32 -13.48
N SER A 58 -2.13 -21.35 -13.21
CA SER A 58 -1.32 -22.56 -13.41
C SER A 58 -1.39 -23.51 -12.23
N LYS A 59 -1.50 -22.98 -11.00
CA LYS A 59 -1.57 -23.78 -9.77
C LYS A 59 -2.58 -23.23 -8.80
N ALA A 60 -3.49 -24.09 -8.34
CA ALA A 60 -4.36 -23.77 -7.21
C ALA A 60 -3.59 -23.86 -5.89
N ARG A 61 -3.97 -23.03 -4.91
CA ARG A 61 -3.53 -23.20 -3.53
C ARG A 61 -4.29 -24.36 -2.88
N ILE A 62 -3.54 -25.17 -2.14
CA ILE A 62 -4.12 -26.23 -1.32
C ILE A 62 -4.15 -25.75 0.13
N PRO A 63 -5.33 -25.71 0.79
CA PRO A 63 -5.42 -25.35 2.21
C PRO A 63 -4.46 -26.18 3.08
N GLY A 64 -3.85 -25.55 4.09
CA GLY A 64 -2.88 -26.21 4.97
C GLY A 64 -1.47 -26.39 4.38
N LYS A 65 -1.26 -26.22 3.06
CA LYS A 65 0.06 -26.27 2.44
C LYS A 65 0.66 -24.89 2.19
N ARG A 66 1.99 -24.81 2.07
CA ARG A 66 2.65 -23.57 1.67
C ARG A 66 2.15 -23.11 0.30
N PRO A 67 1.93 -21.79 0.09
CA PRO A 67 1.55 -21.28 -1.22
C PRO A 67 2.55 -21.71 -2.30
N PRO A 68 2.09 -21.94 -3.55
CA PRO A 68 2.97 -22.23 -4.66
C PRO A 68 4.02 -21.12 -4.83
N SER A 69 5.27 -21.51 -5.12
CA SER A 69 6.33 -20.56 -5.37
C SER A 69 6.09 -19.78 -6.67
N VAL A 70 6.21 -18.46 -6.62
CA VAL A 70 6.13 -17.59 -7.81
C VAL A 70 7.30 -17.89 -8.76
N PRO A 71 7.07 -17.93 -10.10
CA PRO A 71 8.13 -18.05 -11.09
C PRO A 71 9.20 -16.97 -10.95
N ARG A 72 10.42 -17.26 -11.38
CA ARG A 72 11.56 -16.33 -11.29
C ARG A 72 11.95 -15.84 -12.70
N PHE A 73 11.79 -14.57 -12.95
CA PHE A 73 12.25 -13.96 -14.20
C PHE A 73 13.79 -13.74 -14.18
N PRO A 74 14.52 -13.89 -15.30
CA PRO A 74 14.05 -14.36 -16.61
C PRO A 74 14.12 -15.90 -16.81
N ALA A 75 14.71 -16.64 -15.89
CA ALA A 75 15.13 -18.01 -16.12
C ALA A 75 14.03 -19.09 -15.94
N ASP A 76 12.85 -18.71 -15.46
CA ASP A 76 11.80 -19.69 -15.16
C ASP A 76 10.85 -19.88 -16.36
N ARG A 77 10.89 -21.05 -16.99
CA ARG A 77 10.02 -21.41 -18.13
C ARG A 77 8.51 -21.27 -17.81
N ARG A 78 8.14 -21.34 -16.53
CA ARG A 78 6.75 -21.17 -16.10
C ARG A 78 6.20 -19.76 -16.35
N MET A 79 7.09 -18.77 -16.62
CA MET A 79 6.67 -17.43 -17.02
C MET A 79 5.85 -17.43 -18.31
N GLY A 80 6.07 -18.40 -19.21
CA GLY A 80 5.26 -18.58 -20.42
C GLY A 80 3.78 -18.60 -20.13
N PHE A 81 3.34 -19.25 -19.05
CA PHE A 81 1.92 -19.29 -18.69
C PHE A 81 1.30 -17.90 -18.48
N LEU A 82 2.02 -16.94 -17.88
CA LEU A 82 1.50 -15.59 -17.72
C LEU A 82 1.37 -14.84 -19.04
N LEU A 83 2.21 -15.19 -20.03
CA LEU A 83 2.30 -14.53 -21.32
C LEU A 83 1.47 -15.23 -22.42
N ASP A 84 0.90 -16.39 -22.14
CA ASP A 84 0.04 -17.09 -23.10
C ASP A 84 -1.20 -16.25 -23.41
N ASP A 85 -1.73 -16.38 -24.64
CA ASP A 85 -2.93 -15.67 -25.13
C ASP A 85 -2.84 -14.13 -25.19
N LEU A 86 -1.65 -13.53 -24.99
CA LEU A 86 -1.48 -12.08 -25.16
C LEU A 86 -1.67 -11.62 -26.59
N ALA A 87 -1.49 -12.50 -27.57
CA ALA A 87 -1.63 -12.16 -28.99
C ALA A 87 -3.07 -11.73 -29.36
N SER A 88 -4.06 -12.19 -28.59
CA SER A 88 -5.47 -11.85 -28.79
C SER A 88 -5.92 -10.61 -28.01
N ALA A 89 -5.06 -10.04 -27.17
CA ALA A 89 -5.38 -8.89 -26.32
C ALA A 89 -5.06 -7.56 -27.00
N ASP A 90 -5.92 -6.57 -26.75
CA ASP A 90 -5.63 -5.18 -27.13
C ASP A 90 -4.69 -4.54 -26.12
N LEU A 91 -4.87 -4.85 -24.82
CA LEU A 91 -4.13 -4.32 -23.69
C LEU A 91 -3.74 -5.45 -22.73
N ALA A 92 -2.49 -5.46 -22.29
CA ALA A 92 -2.08 -6.23 -21.12
C ALA A 92 -1.55 -5.30 -20.02
N ILE A 93 -2.05 -5.50 -18.81
CA ILE A 93 -1.63 -4.76 -17.62
C ILE A 93 -0.93 -5.72 -16.67
N ALA A 94 0.35 -5.50 -16.42
CA ALA A 94 1.09 -6.26 -15.43
C ALA A 94 1.07 -5.55 -14.06
N HIS A 95 0.87 -6.34 -13.02
CA HIS A 95 1.04 -5.91 -11.63
C HIS A 95 2.17 -6.72 -11.00
N ASN A 96 3.01 -6.05 -10.23
CA ASN A 96 4.12 -6.64 -9.49
C ASN A 96 5.16 -7.38 -10.34
N TYR A 97 6.37 -7.46 -9.81
CA TYR A 97 7.44 -8.31 -10.34
C TYR A 97 7.11 -9.80 -10.07
N PRO A 98 7.35 -10.72 -10.99
CA PRO A 98 8.06 -10.55 -12.25
C PRO A 98 7.15 -10.35 -13.48
N ALA A 99 5.83 -10.16 -13.30
CA ALA A 99 4.91 -10.04 -14.42
C ALA A 99 5.22 -8.79 -15.29
N SER A 100 5.62 -7.66 -14.66
CA SER A 100 6.02 -6.44 -15.36
C SER A 100 7.21 -6.65 -16.30
N SER A 101 8.28 -7.26 -15.80
CA SER A 101 9.49 -7.51 -16.59
C SER A 101 9.24 -8.51 -17.72
N ALA A 102 8.40 -9.52 -17.46
CA ALA A 102 8.05 -10.52 -18.45
C ALA A 102 7.18 -9.94 -19.56
N LEU A 103 6.21 -9.10 -19.22
CA LEU A 103 5.35 -8.42 -20.19
C LEU A 103 6.15 -7.52 -21.11
N GLY A 104 7.10 -6.74 -20.57
CA GLY A 104 7.94 -5.87 -21.38
C GLY A 104 8.87 -6.62 -22.34
N ALA A 105 9.25 -7.87 -22.02
CA ALA A 105 9.99 -8.73 -22.91
C ALA A 105 9.12 -9.44 -23.97
N ALA A 106 7.78 -9.34 -23.90
CA ALA A 106 6.87 -9.94 -24.86
C ALA A 106 6.71 -9.06 -26.12
N SER A 107 6.53 -9.69 -27.28
CA SER A 107 6.31 -8.99 -28.55
C SER A 107 4.86 -8.55 -28.80
N LYS A 108 3.93 -9.00 -27.99
CA LYS A 108 2.48 -8.73 -28.04
C LYS A 108 1.97 -8.57 -26.62
N PRO A 109 0.90 -7.87 -26.34
CA PRO A 109 -0.20 -7.34 -27.16
C PRO A 109 0.09 -5.96 -27.77
N ARG A 110 -0.97 -5.27 -28.28
CA ARG A 110 -0.87 -3.93 -28.89
C ARG A 110 -0.33 -2.89 -27.89
N LEU A 111 -0.78 -2.94 -26.62
CA LEU A 111 -0.31 -2.07 -25.54
C LEU A 111 0.11 -2.89 -24.32
N ARG A 112 1.36 -2.71 -23.89
CA ARG A 112 1.96 -3.36 -22.71
C ARG A 112 2.14 -2.32 -21.62
N LEU A 113 1.38 -2.46 -20.54
CA LEU A 113 1.32 -1.51 -19.44
C LEU A 113 1.77 -2.18 -18.14
N TRP A 114 2.58 -1.50 -17.39
CA TRP A 114 2.87 -1.83 -16.00
C TRP A 114 2.14 -0.86 -15.07
N TYR A 115 1.23 -1.37 -14.24
CA TYR A 115 0.75 -0.64 -13.08
C TYR A 115 1.68 -0.93 -11.90
N CYS A 116 2.50 0.06 -11.56
CA CYS A 116 3.55 -0.06 -10.57
C CYS A 116 3.01 0.30 -9.18
N HIS A 117 2.90 -0.68 -8.30
CA HIS A 117 2.64 -0.45 -6.88
C HIS A 117 3.92 0.00 -6.16
N GLU A 118 5.04 -0.60 -6.53
CA GLU A 118 6.40 -0.30 -6.09
C GLU A 118 7.37 -1.08 -6.99
N PRO A 119 8.53 -0.53 -7.35
CA PRO A 119 9.61 -1.34 -7.94
C PRO A 119 10.00 -2.47 -6.98
N PRO A 120 10.46 -3.64 -7.47
CA PRO A 120 10.75 -4.78 -6.61
C PRO A 120 11.86 -4.46 -5.60
N ARG A 121 11.48 -4.18 -4.35
CA ARG A 121 12.33 -3.73 -3.24
C ARG A 121 13.58 -4.59 -3.05
N PHE A 122 13.50 -5.90 -3.28
CA PHE A 122 14.62 -6.82 -3.17
C PHE A 122 15.64 -6.70 -4.33
N LEU A 123 15.26 -6.06 -5.45
CA LEU A 123 16.18 -5.72 -6.56
C LEU A 123 16.72 -4.29 -6.42
N TYR A 124 15.92 -3.38 -5.90
CA TYR A 124 16.20 -1.95 -5.81
C TYR A 124 16.01 -1.42 -4.38
N PRO A 125 16.72 -1.99 -3.38
CA PRO A 125 16.50 -1.63 -1.99
C PRO A 125 16.85 -0.18 -1.68
N ASP A 126 17.87 0.36 -2.35
CA ASP A 126 18.35 1.72 -2.11
C ASP A 126 17.46 2.76 -2.79
N GLU A 127 16.90 2.43 -3.93
CA GLU A 127 16.06 3.31 -4.74
C GLU A 127 14.61 3.35 -4.21
N VAL A 128 14.15 2.28 -3.57
CA VAL A 128 12.74 2.12 -3.13
C VAL A 128 12.56 2.37 -1.64
N SER A 129 13.64 2.45 -0.88
CA SER A 129 13.60 2.72 0.56
C SER A 129 14.58 3.85 0.95
N PRO A 130 14.47 5.02 0.32
CA PRO A 130 15.43 6.12 0.53
C PRO A 130 15.40 6.64 1.97
N PHE A 131 14.22 6.71 2.60
CA PHE A 131 14.09 7.19 3.97
C PHE A 131 14.76 6.26 4.97
N LEU A 132 14.48 4.95 4.90
CA LEU A 132 15.10 3.95 5.76
C LEU A 132 16.63 3.95 5.60
N ARG A 133 17.12 4.10 4.38
CA ARG A 133 18.56 4.17 4.12
C ARG A 133 19.20 5.39 4.75
N GLN A 134 18.62 6.57 4.57
CA GLN A 134 19.15 7.83 5.08
C GLN A 134 19.10 7.92 6.61
N ASN A 135 18.10 7.26 7.21
CA ASN A 135 17.81 7.34 8.62
C ASN A 135 18.15 6.06 9.40
N ALA A 136 18.90 5.12 8.83
CA ALA A 136 19.20 3.85 9.46
C ALA A 136 19.86 3.99 10.85
N ALA A 137 20.68 5.03 11.05
CA ALA A 137 21.33 5.32 12.34
C ALA A 137 20.36 5.92 13.38
N ARG A 138 19.22 6.47 12.96
CA ARG A 138 18.18 7.05 13.84
C ARG A 138 17.15 6.01 14.29
N ALA A 139 17.06 4.88 13.58
CA ALA A 139 16.14 3.81 13.96
C ALA A 139 16.44 3.38 15.41
N PRO A 140 15.42 3.31 16.28
CA PRO A 140 15.62 2.98 17.70
C PRO A 140 16.43 1.70 17.86
N SER A 141 17.44 1.71 18.74
CA SER A 141 18.38 0.59 18.95
C SER A 141 17.69 -0.73 19.34
N ARG A 142 16.46 -0.66 19.89
CA ARG A 142 15.58 -1.80 20.16
C ARG A 142 15.23 -2.59 18.89
N HIS A 143 15.36 -1.99 17.72
CA HIS A 143 14.86 -2.51 16.45
C HIS A 143 15.95 -2.73 15.41
N GLY A 144 17.17 -2.25 15.62
CA GLY A 144 18.27 -2.31 14.68
C GLY A 144 18.40 -3.64 13.94
N PRO A 145 18.48 -4.81 14.62
CA PRO A 145 18.58 -6.10 13.94
C PRO A 145 17.28 -6.55 13.23
N ARG A 146 16.11 -6.05 13.61
CA ARG A 146 14.78 -6.49 13.12
C ARG A 146 14.32 -5.66 11.93
N TYR A 147 14.55 -4.38 11.91
CA TYR A 147 14.46 -3.53 10.71
C TYR A 147 15.43 -4.02 9.63
N PHE A 148 16.67 -4.34 10.04
CA PHE A 148 17.67 -4.93 9.16
C PHE A 148 17.30 -6.31 8.63
N ARG A 149 16.45 -7.13 9.26
CA ARG A 149 16.08 -8.45 8.69
C ARG A 149 15.26 -8.36 7.40
N THR A 150 14.45 -7.34 7.21
CA THR A 150 13.81 -7.06 5.91
C THR A 150 14.84 -6.46 4.95
N SER A 151 15.73 -5.64 5.44
CA SER A 151 16.87 -5.05 4.72
C SER A 151 18.06 -6.02 4.60
N MET A 152 18.32 -6.91 5.58
CA MET A 152 19.42 -7.89 5.55
C MET A 152 19.27 -8.96 4.47
N LYS A 153 18.06 -9.28 3.99
CA LYS A 153 17.94 -10.04 2.76
C LYS A 153 18.55 -9.29 1.57
N SER A 154 18.58 -7.97 1.59
CA SER A 154 19.29 -7.16 0.61
C SER A 154 20.78 -7.04 0.91
N TRP A 155 21.19 -7.05 2.20
CA TRP A 155 22.60 -7.01 2.58
C TRP A 155 23.35 -8.33 2.31
N PHE A 156 22.67 -9.49 2.47
CA PHE A 156 23.19 -10.77 1.96
C PHE A 156 23.35 -10.78 0.44
N GLY A 157 22.71 -9.86 -0.29
CA GLY A 157 22.95 -9.59 -1.71
C GLY A 157 24.34 -9.01 -2.00
N ALA A 158 25.04 -8.48 -1.00
CA ALA A 158 26.41 -7.97 -1.10
C ALA A 158 27.47 -9.09 -1.10
N LEU A 159 27.13 -10.33 -0.77
CA LEU A 159 28.05 -11.45 -0.94
C LEU A 159 28.34 -11.66 -2.44
N PRO A 160 29.59 -11.89 -2.88
CA PRO A 160 29.99 -11.88 -4.31
C PRO A 160 29.16 -12.79 -5.21
N PHE A 161 28.71 -13.95 -4.71
CA PHE A 161 27.87 -14.89 -5.46
C PHE A 161 26.40 -14.45 -5.54
N VAL A 162 25.87 -13.85 -4.49
CA VAL A 162 24.50 -13.34 -4.41
C VAL A 162 24.41 -12.04 -5.19
N GLY A 163 25.44 -11.20 -5.13
CA GLY A 163 25.56 -9.94 -5.88
C GLY A 163 25.53 -10.14 -7.40
N ARG A 164 26.25 -11.13 -7.95
CA ARG A 164 26.21 -11.46 -9.39
C ARG A 164 24.84 -11.93 -9.87
N ARG A 165 24.13 -12.76 -9.09
CA ARG A 165 22.76 -13.19 -9.40
C ARG A 165 21.78 -12.04 -9.32
N SER A 166 21.92 -11.17 -8.34
CA SER A 166 21.10 -9.96 -8.19
C SER A 166 21.34 -9.00 -9.34
N ALA A 167 22.60 -8.75 -9.73
CA ALA A 167 22.96 -7.89 -10.85
C ALA A 167 22.37 -8.38 -12.18
N ARG A 168 22.45 -9.70 -12.47
CA ARG A 168 21.84 -10.30 -13.67
C ARG A 168 20.31 -10.14 -13.67
N ARG A 169 19.65 -10.35 -12.53
CA ARG A 169 18.20 -10.16 -12.42
C ARG A 169 17.81 -8.70 -12.60
N ARG A 170 18.57 -7.78 -12.01
CA ARG A 170 18.36 -6.34 -12.15
C ARG A 170 18.54 -5.90 -13.61
N ALA A 171 19.57 -6.40 -14.29
CA ALA A 171 19.77 -6.11 -15.70
C ALA A 171 18.61 -6.64 -16.57
N ALA A 172 18.17 -7.88 -16.36
CA ALA A 172 17.04 -8.45 -17.08
C ALA A 172 15.72 -7.71 -16.80
N ASP A 173 15.51 -7.33 -15.54
CA ASP A 173 14.33 -6.56 -15.13
C ASP A 173 14.32 -5.17 -15.81
N ARG A 174 15.45 -4.46 -15.81
CA ARG A 174 15.58 -3.18 -16.53
C ARG A 174 15.31 -3.29 -18.03
N VAL A 175 15.80 -4.35 -18.67
CA VAL A 175 15.53 -4.61 -20.10
C VAL A 175 14.03 -4.86 -20.29
N GLY A 176 13.42 -5.71 -19.46
CA GLY A 176 11.99 -5.97 -19.51
C GLY A 176 11.16 -4.69 -19.32
N VAL A 177 11.42 -3.92 -18.27
CA VAL A 177 10.65 -2.70 -17.98
C VAL A 177 10.78 -1.66 -19.09
N ARG A 178 11.97 -1.50 -19.70
CA ARG A 178 12.18 -0.60 -20.84
C ARG A 178 11.45 -1.03 -22.11
N GLY A 179 11.05 -2.28 -22.21
CA GLY A 179 10.26 -2.80 -23.32
C GLY A 179 8.75 -2.55 -23.20
N LEU A 180 8.29 -1.98 -22.09
CA LEU A 180 6.89 -1.62 -21.89
C LEU A 180 6.52 -0.34 -22.67
N ASP A 181 5.28 -0.25 -23.11
CA ASP A 181 4.76 0.90 -23.85
C ASP A 181 4.25 2.00 -22.89
N ALA A 182 3.83 1.62 -21.67
CA ALA A 182 3.34 2.54 -20.65
C ALA A 182 3.67 2.05 -19.24
N ILE A 183 3.92 3.00 -18.34
CA ILE A 183 4.11 2.75 -16.91
C ILE A 183 3.21 3.72 -16.13
N TRP A 184 2.34 3.18 -15.28
CA TRP A 184 1.53 3.97 -14.37
C TRP A 184 1.91 3.65 -12.93
N ALA A 185 2.32 4.67 -12.19
CA ALA A 185 2.64 4.57 -10.77
C ALA A 185 1.40 4.87 -9.91
N ASN A 186 1.32 4.26 -8.75
CA ASN A 186 0.22 4.47 -7.79
C ASN A 186 0.33 5.79 -7.01
N SER A 187 1.44 6.53 -7.15
CA SER A 187 1.71 7.81 -6.47
C SER A 187 2.87 8.55 -7.15
N GLU A 188 3.03 9.83 -6.84
CA GLU A 188 4.19 10.61 -7.23
C GLU A 188 5.47 10.05 -6.59
N TYR A 189 5.37 9.60 -5.33
CA TYR A 189 6.47 8.94 -4.64
C TYR A 189 6.93 7.68 -5.38
N THR A 190 6.00 6.82 -5.80
CA THR A 190 6.33 5.62 -6.60
C THR A 190 6.85 5.98 -7.98
N ARG A 191 6.33 7.05 -8.61
CA ARG A 191 6.88 7.56 -9.89
C ARG A 191 8.35 7.91 -9.77
N GLU A 192 8.72 8.59 -8.70
CA GLU A 192 10.12 8.95 -8.46
C GLU A 192 10.97 7.71 -8.19
N ASN A 193 10.49 6.76 -7.39
CA ASN A 193 11.18 5.48 -7.16
C ASN A 193 11.39 4.68 -8.46
N VAL A 194 10.42 4.70 -9.40
CA VAL A 194 10.59 4.09 -10.73
C VAL A 194 11.72 4.78 -11.50
N ARG A 195 11.75 6.12 -11.50
CA ARG A 195 12.80 6.89 -12.17
C ARG A 195 14.18 6.62 -11.59
N GLN A 196 14.29 6.51 -10.28
CA GLN A 196 15.55 6.16 -9.61
C GLN A 196 16.02 4.73 -9.95
N ALA A 197 15.09 3.75 -9.98
CA ALA A 197 15.42 2.36 -10.27
C ALA A 197 15.76 2.08 -11.74
N TYR A 198 15.06 2.73 -12.67
CA TYR A 198 15.10 2.39 -14.10
C TYR A 198 15.63 3.51 -15.00
N GLY A 199 15.87 4.71 -14.47
CA GLY A 199 16.28 5.90 -15.22
C GLY A 199 15.09 6.74 -15.70
N SER A 200 15.38 7.70 -16.58
CA SER A 200 14.36 8.63 -17.09
C SER A 200 13.35 7.91 -18.00
N LEU A 201 12.30 7.39 -17.40
CA LEU A 201 11.15 6.82 -18.09
C LEU A 201 9.95 7.77 -17.97
N ASP A 202 9.10 7.76 -19.00
CA ASP A 202 7.80 8.43 -18.93
C ASP A 202 6.87 7.58 -18.04
N VAL A 203 6.50 8.13 -16.90
CA VAL A 203 5.68 7.46 -15.88
C VAL A 203 4.53 8.37 -15.53
N GLU A 204 3.32 7.92 -15.81
CA GLU A 204 2.10 8.60 -15.42
C GLU A 204 1.66 8.17 -14.02
N VAL A 205 0.91 9.03 -13.34
CA VAL A 205 0.31 8.65 -12.04
C VAL A 205 -1.17 8.34 -12.23
N LEU A 206 -1.55 7.16 -11.75
CA LEU A 206 -2.92 6.74 -11.57
C LEU A 206 -3.10 6.28 -10.13
N TYR A 207 -3.69 7.13 -9.31
CA TYR A 207 -3.95 6.81 -7.90
C TYR A 207 -4.84 5.59 -7.73
N PRO A 208 -4.61 4.78 -6.67
CA PRO A 208 -5.52 3.72 -6.28
C PRO A 208 -6.93 4.25 -6.01
N MET A 209 -7.93 3.50 -6.44
CA MET A 209 -9.30 3.78 -6.05
C MET A 209 -9.56 3.28 -4.62
N VAL A 210 -10.32 4.07 -3.88
CA VAL A 210 -10.77 3.76 -2.53
C VAL A 210 -12.29 3.86 -2.50
N GLU A 211 -12.92 2.90 -1.83
CA GLU A 211 -14.36 2.95 -1.56
C GLU A 211 -14.63 3.83 -0.34
N PHE A 212 -15.54 4.78 -0.51
CA PHE A 212 -15.98 5.65 0.56
C PHE A 212 -17.34 5.18 1.05
N PRO A 213 -17.44 4.60 2.26
CA PRO A 213 -18.71 4.20 2.80
C PRO A 213 -19.61 5.41 3.03
N ASN A 214 -20.90 5.24 2.83
CA ASN A 214 -21.91 6.24 3.18
C ASN A 214 -22.04 6.29 4.70
N LEU A 215 -21.16 7.01 5.37
CA LEU A 215 -21.22 7.20 6.81
C LEU A 215 -21.98 8.48 7.15
N PRO A 216 -22.65 8.51 8.31
CA PRO A 216 -23.26 9.74 8.79
C PRO A 216 -22.20 10.84 8.91
N ASP A 217 -22.61 12.05 8.56
CA ASP A 217 -21.74 13.23 8.62
C ASP A 217 -21.26 13.43 10.06
N ARG A 218 -19.94 13.37 10.25
CA ARG A 218 -19.30 13.60 11.55
C ARG A 218 -19.09 15.08 11.75
N ARG A 219 -20.15 15.77 12.18
CA ARG A 219 -20.07 17.17 12.63
C ARG A 219 -19.84 17.23 14.12
N GLY A 220 -19.16 18.28 14.54
CA GLY A 220 -18.88 18.59 15.93
C GLY A 220 -17.46 18.26 16.36
N GLY A 221 -17.07 18.85 17.46
CA GLY A 221 -15.74 18.78 18.02
C GLY A 221 -15.32 17.41 18.52
N LEU A 222 -14.15 17.39 19.09
CA LEU A 222 -13.61 16.21 19.75
C LEU A 222 -14.18 16.09 21.18
N PRO A 223 -14.30 14.87 21.72
CA PRO A 223 -14.66 14.70 23.14
C PRO A 223 -13.60 15.39 24.02
N ARG A 224 -14.05 15.96 25.13
CA ARG A 224 -13.15 16.58 26.12
C ARG A 224 -12.38 15.52 26.90
N GLY A 225 -11.36 14.93 26.23
CA GLY A 225 -10.51 13.87 26.71
C GLY A 225 -11.08 12.46 26.49
N GLY A 226 -10.20 11.47 26.39
CA GLY A 226 -10.54 10.10 26.08
C GLY A 226 -10.76 9.88 24.60
N LEU A 227 -9.79 10.27 23.74
CA LEU A 227 -9.87 10.05 22.31
C LEU A 227 -9.65 8.59 21.93
N GLY A 228 -10.50 8.06 21.06
CA GLY A 228 -10.23 6.82 20.35
C GLY A 228 -9.32 7.10 19.14
N ILE A 229 -8.17 6.45 19.12
CA ILE A 229 -7.21 6.50 18.02
C ILE A 229 -7.22 5.15 17.33
N LEU A 230 -7.43 5.13 16.02
CA LEU A 230 -7.43 3.90 15.22
C LEU A 230 -6.13 3.79 14.42
N THR A 231 -5.58 2.59 14.35
CA THR A 231 -4.60 2.21 13.32
C THR A 231 -5.02 0.91 12.65
N VAL A 232 -4.93 0.86 11.32
CA VAL A 232 -5.26 -0.32 10.52
C VAL A 232 -4.04 -0.65 9.66
N THR A 233 -3.35 -1.76 9.99
CA THR A 233 -2.11 -2.10 9.31
C THR A 233 -1.70 -3.54 9.52
N ARG A 234 -0.86 -4.10 8.64
CA ARG A 234 -0.17 -5.36 8.93
C ARG A 234 0.85 -5.13 10.04
N LEU A 235 0.90 -6.02 11.02
CA LEU A 235 1.84 -5.89 12.14
C LEU A 235 3.24 -6.37 11.74
N GLU A 236 3.87 -5.58 10.85
CA GLU A 236 5.23 -5.73 10.36
C GLU A 236 6.06 -4.52 10.78
N TRP A 237 7.36 -4.72 10.99
CA TRP A 237 8.23 -3.64 11.50
C TRP A 237 8.27 -2.40 10.60
N VAL A 238 8.17 -2.59 9.28
CA VAL A 238 8.14 -1.47 8.33
C VAL A 238 6.90 -0.57 8.51
N LYS A 239 5.87 -1.05 9.20
CA LYS A 239 4.69 -0.24 9.56
C LYS A 239 4.89 0.60 10.80
N ASN A 240 6.01 0.43 11.49
CA ASN A 240 6.55 1.33 12.51
C ASN A 240 5.56 1.61 13.67
N LEU A 241 4.81 0.57 14.07
CA LEU A 241 3.81 0.68 15.13
C LEU A 241 4.44 0.85 16.51
N ASP A 242 5.68 0.45 16.66
CA ASP A 242 6.48 0.63 17.86
C ASP A 242 6.74 2.10 18.19
N THR A 243 7.13 2.93 17.19
CA THR A 243 7.24 4.38 17.42
C THR A 243 5.89 5.02 17.71
N LEU A 244 4.79 4.51 17.09
CA LEU A 244 3.45 4.97 17.43
C LEU A 244 3.11 4.65 18.90
N LEU A 245 3.45 3.47 19.41
CA LEU A 245 3.24 3.10 20.83
C LEU A 245 4.05 3.99 21.77
N ASP A 246 5.34 4.23 21.46
CA ASP A 246 6.19 5.14 22.25
C ASP A 246 5.58 6.55 22.30
N GLY A 247 5.20 7.10 21.13
CA GLY A 247 4.58 8.44 21.03
C GLY A 247 3.21 8.51 21.71
N PHE A 248 2.40 7.46 21.60
CA PHE A 248 1.10 7.37 22.28
C PHE A 248 1.26 7.33 23.80
N ALA A 249 2.27 6.60 24.32
CA ALA A 249 2.58 6.59 25.73
C ALA A 249 2.98 7.98 26.25
N LEU A 250 3.78 8.72 25.46
CA LEU A 250 4.14 10.11 25.79
C LEU A 250 2.91 11.02 25.78
N PHE A 251 2.06 10.90 24.75
CA PHE A 251 0.82 11.68 24.63
C PHE A 251 -0.13 11.42 25.80
N ARG A 252 -0.36 10.14 26.18
CA ARG A 252 -1.21 9.81 27.34
C ARG A 252 -0.70 10.44 28.63
N ARG A 253 0.61 10.35 28.91
CA ARG A 253 1.19 10.89 30.14
C ARG A 253 1.10 12.40 30.20
N ARG A 254 1.24 13.07 29.06
CA ARG A 254 1.44 14.51 29.01
C ARG A 254 0.14 15.29 28.74
N ASP A 255 -0.72 14.74 27.90
CA ASP A 255 -1.83 15.49 27.30
C ASP A 255 -3.21 14.87 27.60
N ASP A 256 -3.40 13.55 27.40
CA ASP A 256 -4.70 12.92 27.59
C ASP A 256 -4.61 11.46 28.08
N PRO A 257 -4.61 11.23 29.41
CA PRO A 257 -4.45 9.90 30.01
C PRO A 257 -5.62 8.95 29.77
N ARG A 258 -6.77 9.42 29.26
CA ARG A 258 -7.97 8.60 29.00
C ARG A 258 -8.06 8.12 27.55
N SER A 259 -7.15 8.56 26.68
CA SER A 259 -7.14 8.13 25.28
C SER A 259 -6.81 6.66 25.13
N GLU A 260 -7.40 6.02 24.11
CA GLU A 260 -7.24 4.62 23.75
C GLU A 260 -6.71 4.48 22.32
N LEU A 261 -5.88 3.44 22.09
CA LEU A 261 -5.35 3.08 20.78
C LEU A 261 -5.91 1.72 20.34
N HIS A 262 -6.66 1.72 19.26
CA HIS A 262 -7.23 0.51 18.67
C HIS A 262 -6.37 0.08 17.48
N VAL A 263 -5.77 -1.12 17.58
CA VAL A 263 -4.87 -1.70 16.58
C VAL A 263 -5.59 -2.81 15.84
N VAL A 264 -5.85 -2.59 14.56
CA VAL A 264 -6.48 -3.58 13.67
C VAL A 264 -5.44 -4.13 12.71
N GLY A 265 -5.36 -5.45 12.63
CA GLY A 265 -4.48 -6.21 11.77
C GLY A 265 -3.70 -7.29 12.49
N GLU A 266 -3.00 -8.10 11.69
CA GLU A 266 -2.20 -9.22 12.13
C GLU A 266 -0.79 -9.15 11.54
N GLY A 267 0.16 -9.82 12.17
CA GLY A 267 1.51 -9.94 11.65
C GLY A 267 2.54 -10.41 12.68
N PRO A 268 3.73 -10.72 12.23
CA PRO A 268 4.76 -11.34 13.06
C PRO A 268 5.31 -10.44 14.17
N ALA A 269 5.06 -9.13 14.13
CA ALA A 269 5.49 -8.19 15.14
C ALA A 269 4.53 -8.14 16.36
N ARG A 270 3.30 -8.69 16.27
CA ARG A 270 2.27 -8.58 17.31
C ARG A 270 2.77 -8.92 18.72
N PRO A 271 3.41 -10.09 18.98
CA PRO A 271 3.82 -10.42 20.35
C PRO A 271 4.81 -9.41 20.96
N ALA A 272 5.69 -8.85 20.11
CA ALA A 272 6.67 -7.87 20.59
C ALA A 272 6.04 -6.48 20.79
N LEU A 273 5.01 -6.13 20.03
CA LEU A 273 4.25 -4.88 20.22
C LEU A 273 3.39 -4.92 21.47
N GLU A 274 2.75 -6.06 21.77
CA GLU A 274 2.01 -6.29 23.03
C GLU A 274 2.96 -6.22 24.24
N GLU A 275 4.17 -6.79 24.13
CA GLU A 275 5.20 -6.67 25.16
C GLU A 275 5.66 -5.22 25.33
N LEU A 276 5.86 -4.48 24.25
CA LEU A 276 6.23 -3.06 24.30
C LEU A 276 5.15 -2.23 25.01
N ALA A 277 3.87 -2.47 24.71
CA ALA A 277 2.76 -1.78 25.37
C ALA A 277 2.77 -2.02 26.90
N ARG A 278 3.10 -3.25 27.36
CA ARG A 278 3.26 -3.55 28.79
C ARG A 278 4.46 -2.81 29.40
N GLN A 279 5.60 -2.80 28.73
CA GLN A 279 6.80 -2.08 29.19
C GLN A 279 6.59 -0.58 29.29
N LEU A 280 5.78 -0.01 28.41
CA LEU A 280 5.42 1.42 28.41
C LEU A 280 4.33 1.77 29.44
N GLY A 281 3.71 0.77 30.08
CA GLY A 281 2.62 0.97 31.03
C GLY A 281 1.32 1.45 30.41
N ILE A 282 1.06 1.06 29.15
CA ILE A 282 -0.15 1.45 28.39
C ILE A 282 -0.97 0.25 27.90
N ALA A 283 -0.70 -0.95 28.42
CA ALA A 283 -1.39 -2.16 27.97
C ALA A 283 -2.91 -2.14 28.22
N ASP A 284 -3.36 -1.38 29.20
CA ASP A 284 -4.76 -1.12 29.50
C ASP A 284 -5.49 -0.26 28.46
N ALA A 285 -4.73 0.50 27.69
CA ALA A 285 -5.25 1.47 26.72
C ALA A 285 -4.91 1.13 25.26
N VAL A 286 -4.25 0.00 25.01
CA VAL A 286 -3.92 -0.45 23.65
C VAL A 286 -4.66 -1.76 23.35
N HIS A 287 -5.59 -1.73 22.42
CA HIS A 287 -6.49 -2.84 22.09
C HIS A 287 -6.09 -3.48 20.76
N PHE A 288 -5.47 -4.66 20.78
CA PHE A 288 -5.10 -5.43 19.57
C PHE A 288 -6.26 -6.31 19.13
N HIS A 289 -7.03 -5.86 18.13
CA HIS A 289 -8.25 -6.52 17.66
C HIS A 289 -7.99 -7.70 16.70
N GLY A 290 -6.77 -7.85 16.20
CA GLY A 290 -6.51 -8.82 15.15
C GLY A 290 -7.10 -8.40 13.80
N PHE A 291 -7.35 -9.37 12.92
CA PHE A 291 -8.00 -9.11 11.64
C PHE A 291 -9.50 -8.86 11.85
N LEU A 292 -9.99 -7.76 11.33
CA LEU A 292 -11.42 -7.43 11.31
C LEU A 292 -11.93 -7.33 9.85
N SER A 293 -13.21 -7.63 9.65
CA SER A 293 -13.90 -7.37 8.38
C SER A 293 -14.08 -5.87 8.15
N ASP A 294 -14.27 -5.46 6.90
CA ASP A 294 -14.47 -4.04 6.54
C ASP A 294 -15.66 -3.40 7.30
N ALA A 295 -16.71 -4.18 7.57
CA ALA A 295 -17.87 -3.75 8.37
C ALA A 295 -17.49 -3.47 9.83
N LEU A 296 -16.71 -4.35 10.46
CA LEU A 296 -16.22 -4.17 11.83
C LEU A 296 -15.21 -3.02 11.94
N VAL A 297 -14.36 -2.83 10.93
CA VAL A 297 -13.46 -1.66 10.85
C VAL A 297 -14.27 -0.38 10.74
N ALA A 298 -15.35 -0.36 9.95
CA ALA A 298 -16.23 0.80 9.84
C ALA A 298 -16.95 1.11 11.17
N GLU A 299 -17.46 0.09 11.87
CA GLU A 299 -18.07 0.22 13.19
C GLU A 299 -17.05 0.78 14.21
N LEU A 300 -15.84 0.20 14.30
CA LEU A 300 -14.80 0.66 15.20
C LEU A 300 -14.37 2.10 14.87
N SER A 301 -14.24 2.42 13.58
CA SER A 301 -13.94 3.78 13.11
C SER A 301 -14.98 4.79 13.61
N SER A 302 -16.27 4.39 13.72
CA SER A 302 -17.33 5.31 14.18
C SER A 302 -17.14 5.77 15.64
N ARG A 303 -16.43 5.00 16.43
CA ARG A 303 -16.11 5.30 17.86
C ARG A 303 -14.78 6.04 18.02
N CYS A 304 -13.92 6.03 17.01
CA CYS A 304 -12.62 6.73 17.03
C CYS A 304 -12.73 8.13 16.43
N GLN A 305 -11.86 9.03 16.84
CA GLN A 305 -11.78 10.41 16.36
C GLN A 305 -10.56 10.63 15.47
N LEU A 306 -9.50 9.90 15.72
CA LEU A 306 -8.23 10.01 15.00
C LEU A 306 -7.87 8.68 14.34
N PHE A 307 -7.14 8.78 13.26
CA PHE A 307 -6.40 7.69 12.65
C PHE A 307 -4.92 8.04 12.70
N ALA A 308 -4.08 7.11 13.16
CA ALA A 308 -2.62 7.30 13.20
C ALA A 308 -1.91 6.09 12.61
N CYS A 309 -1.06 6.31 11.61
CA CYS A 309 -0.24 5.27 11.02
C CYS A 309 1.08 5.87 10.52
N LEU A 310 2.20 5.25 10.83
CA LEU A 310 3.54 5.81 10.60
C LEU A 310 4.45 4.88 9.78
N PRO A 311 3.98 4.31 8.66
CA PRO A 311 4.78 3.38 7.89
C PRO A 311 6.01 4.06 7.30
N LEU A 312 7.10 3.29 7.16
CA LEU A 312 8.35 3.75 6.57
C LEU A 312 8.39 3.38 5.08
N ASP A 313 8.75 4.35 4.22
CA ASP A 313 8.81 4.18 2.76
C ASP A 313 7.53 3.54 2.18
N GLU A 314 6.37 4.01 2.60
CA GLU A 314 5.08 3.55 2.09
C GLU A 314 4.82 4.11 0.69
N PRO A 315 4.57 3.27 -0.33
CA PRO A 315 4.38 3.74 -1.70
C PRO A 315 3.19 4.66 -1.89
N PHE A 316 2.04 4.33 -1.26
CA PHE A 316 0.82 5.13 -1.32
C PHE A 316 0.11 5.22 0.03
N GLY A 317 -0.20 4.04 0.65
CA GLY A 317 -0.90 3.97 1.92
C GLY A 317 -2.42 4.15 1.79
N MET A 318 -3.11 3.16 1.22
CA MET A 318 -4.57 3.18 1.01
C MET A 318 -5.36 3.49 2.28
N VAL A 319 -4.84 3.10 3.44
CA VAL A 319 -5.50 3.33 4.74
C VAL A 319 -5.67 4.82 5.09
N PHE A 320 -4.86 5.72 4.51
CA PHE A 320 -4.99 7.16 4.73
C PHE A 320 -6.24 7.74 4.06
N PRO A 321 -6.46 7.61 2.74
CA PRO A 321 -7.70 8.06 2.13
C PRO A 321 -8.93 7.31 2.66
N GLU A 322 -8.81 6.05 3.07
CA GLU A 322 -9.88 5.33 3.76
C GLU A 322 -10.26 6.00 5.09
N ALA A 323 -9.27 6.40 5.90
CA ALA A 323 -9.50 7.10 7.17
C ALA A 323 -10.12 8.49 6.93
N MET A 324 -9.62 9.23 5.92
CA MET A 324 -10.21 10.51 5.48
C MET A 324 -11.67 10.33 5.08
N GLY A 325 -11.97 9.28 4.31
CA GLY A 325 -13.33 8.94 3.88
C GLY A 325 -14.27 8.56 5.04
N ARG A 326 -13.72 8.10 6.15
CA ARG A 326 -14.44 7.82 7.40
C ARG A 326 -14.58 9.05 8.32
N GLY A 327 -14.08 10.20 7.90
CA GLY A 327 -14.13 11.46 8.66
C GLY A 327 -13.26 11.45 9.92
N LEU A 328 -12.18 10.65 9.93
CA LEU A 328 -11.19 10.68 11.00
C LEU A 328 -10.19 11.82 10.75
N LEU A 329 -9.72 12.47 11.82
CA LEU A 329 -8.51 13.28 11.75
C LEU A 329 -7.31 12.36 11.56
N VAL A 330 -6.39 12.71 10.69
CA VAL A 330 -5.32 11.80 10.28
C VAL A 330 -3.95 12.29 10.72
N LEU A 331 -3.17 11.40 11.34
CA LEU A 331 -1.74 11.56 11.59
C LEU A 331 -0.97 10.57 10.72
N GLY A 332 -0.02 11.08 9.94
CA GLY A 332 0.84 10.29 9.06
C GLY A 332 2.31 10.69 9.12
N PRO A 333 3.20 9.95 8.42
CA PRO A 333 4.60 10.29 8.32
C PRO A 333 4.82 11.47 7.36
N ASP A 334 5.93 12.19 7.56
CA ASP A 334 6.36 13.32 6.73
C ASP A 334 7.08 12.92 5.44
N HIS A 335 6.93 11.66 5.01
CA HIS A 335 7.53 11.14 3.78
C HIS A 335 6.65 10.05 3.12
N GLY A 336 7.06 9.64 1.90
CA GLY A 336 6.36 8.62 1.14
C GLY A 336 5.03 9.06 0.56
N GLY A 337 4.25 8.10 0.07
CA GLY A 337 2.90 8.33 -0.45
C GLY A 337 1.91 8.92 0.55
N PRO A 338 2.00 8.64 1.87
CA PRO A 338 1.13 9.29 2.85
C PRO A 338 1.28 10.80 2.91
N LEU A 339 2.50 11.35 2.77
CA LEU A 339 2.70 12.80 2.71
C LEU A 339 1.95 13.43 1.53
N GLU A 340 1.97 12.78 0.38
CA GLU A 340 1.23 13.17 -0.82
C GLU A 340 -0.30 13.04 -0.61
N THR A 341 -0.75 11.97 0.03
CA THR A 341 -2.17 11.76 0.34
C THR A 341 -2.71 12.84 1.26
N LEU A 342 -1.92 13.24 2.26
CA LEU A 342 -2.23 14.28 3.24
C LEU A 342 -1.92 15.71 2.73
N ASP A 343 -1.57 15.85 1.45
CA ASP A 343 -1.28 17.13 0.81
C ASP A 343 -0.24 17.96 1.59
N GLY A 344 0.89 17.32 1.94
CA GLY A 344 1.95 17.96 2.71
C GLY A 344 1.54 18.39 4.14
N GLY A 345 0.50 17.79 4.70
CA GLY A 345 -0.01 18.10 6.04
C GLY A 345 -1.19 19.10 6.05
N ARG A 346 -1.72 19.52 4.89
CA ARG A 346 -2.91 20.38 4.82
C ARG A 346 -4.20 19.66 5.18
N LEU A 347 -4.25 18.35 4.99
CA LEU A 347 -5.42 17.48 5.21
C LEU A 347 -5.34 16.65 6.49
N GLY A 348 -4.30 16.86 7.30
CA GLY A 348 -4.04 16.12 8.54
C GLY A 348 -2.77 16.60 9.21
N ALA A 349 -2.25 15.84 10.16
CA ALA A 349 -0.93 16.08 10.76
C ALA A 349 0.11 15.17 10.12
N VAL A 350 1.28 15.70 9.80
CA VAL A 350 2.45 14.92 9.38
C VAL A 350 3.58 15.13 10.39
N VAL A 351 4.30 14.05 10.69
CA VAL A 351 5.35 14.03 11.71
C VAL A 351 6.54 13.17 11.27
N ASP A 352 7.71 13.43 11.83
CA ASP A 352 8.85 12.52 11.74
C ASP A 352 8.49 11.16 12.37
N PRO A 353 8.38 10.09 11.59
CA PRO A 353 7.94 8.79 12.10
C PRO A 353 8.98 8.08 12.98
N LEU A 354 10.19 8.61 13.10
CA LEU A 354 11.24 8.06 13.96
C LEU A 354 11.39 8.83 15.29
N SER A 355 10.54 9.85 15.55
CA SER A 355 10.52 10.62 16.79
C SER A 355 9.24 10.38 17.57
N PRO A 356 9.28 9.63 18.67
CA PRO A 356 8.14 9.49 19.58
C PRO A 356 7.60 10.83 20.09
N GLU A 357 8.48 11.82 20.29
CA GLU A 357 8.12 13.17 20.72
C GLU A 357 7.30 13.87 19.63
N ALA A 358 7.74 13.81 18.36
CA ALA A 358 7.00 14.40 17.24
C ALA A 358 5.63 13.72 17.06
N VAL A 359 5.54 12.41 17.30
CA VAL A 359 4.26 11.67 17.27
C VAL A 359 3.34 12.15 18.39
N ALA A 360 3.84 12.28 19.63
CA ALA A 360 3.06 12.78 20.76
C ALA A 360 2.58 14.22 20.51
N ASP A 361 3.44 15.09 19.99
CA ASP A 361 3.10 16.49 19.65
C ASP A 361 2.07 16.56 18.53
N GLY A 362 2.18 15.70 17.52
CA GLY A 362 1.19 15.57 16.43
C GLY A 362 -0.18 15.15 16.94
N LEU A 363 -0.24 14.14 17.82
CA LEU A 363 -1.48 13.70 18.48
C LEU A 363 -2.07 14.83 19.33
N ALA A 364 -1.24 15.49 20.16
CA ALA A 364 -1.69 16.58 21.01
C ALA A 364 -2.20 17.78 20.20
N ARG A 365 -1.57 18.10 19.08
CA ARG A 365 -2.04 19.17 18.17
C ARG A 365 -3.43 18.87 17.64
N LEU A 366 -3.67 17.65 17.14
CA LEU A 366 -4.99 17.25 16.65
C LEU A 366 -6.02 17.21 17.79
N ALA A 367 -5.64 16.71 18.96
CA ALA A 367 -6.51 16.61 20.15
C ALA A 367 -6.97 17.98 20.66
N LYS A 368 -6.14 19.01 20.52
CA LYS A 368 -6.39 20.39 20.98
C LYS A 368 -7.00 21.29 19.90
N SER A 369 -7.30 20.77 18.71
CA SER A 369 -7.95 21.51 17.64
C SER A 369 -9.33 22.02 18.08
N SER A 370 -9.66 23.25 17.72
CA SER A 370 -11.01 23.79 17.92
C SER A 370 -12.03 23.03 17.07
N ASP A 371 -13.30 23.08 17.46
CA ASP A 371 -14.40 22.43 16.71
C ASP A 371 -14.42 22.90 15.25
N THR A 372 -14.21 24.19 15.01
CA THR A 372 -14.12 24.78 13.67
C THR A 372 -12.97 24.19 12.87
N GLU A 373 -11.80 24.02 13.48
CA GLU A 373 -10.63 23.43 12.81
C GLU A 373 -10.85 21.93 12.54
N VAL A 374 -11.45 21.20 13.46
CA VAL A 374 -11.82 19.80 13.28
C VAL A 374 -12.76 19.63 12.08
N ASP A 375 -13.83 20.42 12.02
CA ASP A 375 -14.79 20.37 10.92
C ASP A 375 -14.16 20.75 9.58
N ARG A 376 -13.30 21.79 9.57
CA ARG A 376 -12.53 22.22 8.40
C ARG A 376 -11.62 21.09 7.88
N LEU A 377 -10.85 20.46 8.77
CA LEU A 377 -9.92 19.39 8.39
C LEU A 377 -10.67 18.17 7.86
N ARG A 378 -11.75 17.74 8.54
CA ARG A 378 -12.57 16.59 8.12
C ARG A 378 -13.19 16.83 6.75
N SER A 379 -13.83 17.98 6.55
CA SER A 379 -14.46 18.32 5.27
C SER A 379 -13.41 18.38 4.15
N ALA A 380 -12.32 19.11 4.34
CA ALA A 380 -11.26 19.22 3.34
C ALA A 380 -10.63 17.86 3.00
N ALA A 381 -10.38 17.02 4.01
CA ALA A 381 -9.84 15.67 3.81
C ALA A 381 -10.80 14.76 3.03
N LEU A 382 -12.08 14.76 3.39
CA LEU A 382 -13.11 13.97 2.71
C LEU A 382 -13.28 14.41 1.25
N ASP A 383 -13.35 15.71 1.00
CA ASP A 383 -13.50 16.25 -0.35
C ASP A 383 -12.28 15.93 -1.22
N ALA A 384 -11.08 16.12 -0.70
CA ALA A 384 -9.85 15.76 -1.39
C ALA A 384 -9.76 14.25 -1.67
N ALA A 385 -10.16 13.40 -0.70
CA ALA A 385 -10.17 11.96 -0.87
C ALA A 385 -11.14 11.53 -1.97
N ARG A 386 -12.36 12.07 -1.99
CA ARG A 386 -13.36 11.79 -3.04
C ARG A 386 -12.92 12.27 -4.41
N GLN A 387 -12.38 13.48 -4.51
CA GLN A 387 -11.92 14.06 -5.78
C GLN A 387 -10.72 13.34 -6.39
N ARG A 388 -9.82 12.81 -5.56
CA ARG A 388 -8.56 12.23 -6.03
C ARG A 388 -8.59 10.71 -6.13
N PHE A 389 -9.31 10.04 -5.21
CA PHE A 389 -9.17 8.60 -4.98
C PHE A 389 -10.49 7.83 -5.12
N SER A 390 -11.60 8.48 -5.49
CA SER A 390 -12.85 7.76 -5.76
C SER A 390 -12.74 6.88 -7.01
N ARG A 391 -13.66 5.91 -7.11
CA ARG A 391 -13.79 5.06 -8.28
C ARG A 391 -14.01 5.88 -9.56
N GLU A 392 -14.81 6.94 -9.47
CA GLU A 392 -15.13 7.86 -10.57
C GLU A 392 -13.89 8.66 -11.00
N ALA A 393 -13.13 9.20 -10.04
CA ALA A 393 -11.89 9.93 -10.30
C ALA A 393 -10.85 9.03 -10.99
N THR A 394 -10.65 7.82 -10.46
CA THR A 394 -9.74 6.83 -11.04
C THR A 394 -10.22 6.40 -12.44
N ALA A 395 -11.51 6.15 -12.64
CA ALA A 395 -12.08 5.81 -13.95
C ALA A 395 -11.85 6.91 -14.98
N LYS A 396 -12.13 8.18 -14.60
CA LYS A 396 -11.91 9.35 -15.47
C LYS A 396 -10.44 9.47 -15.87
N ARG A 397 -9.53 9.35 -14.91
CA ARG A 397 -8.08 9.43 -15.17
C ARG A 397 -7.61 8.27 -16.03
N MET A 398 -8.06 7.04 -15.75
CA MET A 398 -7.69 5.85 -16.50
C MET A 398 -8.12 5.97 -17.98
N ARG A 399 -9.35 6.44 -18.25
CA ARG A 399 -9.81 6.70 -19.64
C ARG A 399 -8.89 7.70 -20.34
N SER A 400 -8.66 8.86 -19.72
CA SER A 400 -7.77 9.89 -20.29
C SER A 400 -6.36 9.36 -20.60
N LEU A 401 -5.82 8.50 -19.75
CA LEU A 401 -4.51 7.89 -19.98
C LEU A 401 -4.56 6.89 -21.14
N LEU A 402 -5.61 6.07 -21.25
CA LEU A 402 -5.75 5.08 -22.33
C LEU A 402 -6.01 5.74 -23.70
N GLU A 403 -6.76 6.85 -23.73
CA GLU A 403 -7.00 7.64 -24.96
C GLU A 403 -5.69 8.14 -25.57
N ARG A 404 -4.66 8.48 -24.78
CA ARG A 404 -3.33 8.86 -25.28
C ARG A 404 -2.64 7.78 -26.08
N TYR A 405 -3.01 6.51 -25.87
CA TYR A 405 -2.53 5.35 -26.64
C TYR A 405 -3.52 4.89 -27.72
N GLY A 406 -4.53 5.71 -28.05
CA GLY A 406 -5.56 5.37 -29.02
C GLY A 406 -6.47 4.23 -28.58
N MET A 407 -6.66 4.07 -27.26
CA MET A 407 -7.54 3.08 -26.65
C MET A 407 -8.78 3.80 -26.10
N GLY A 408 -9.94 3.65 -26.75
CA GLY A 408 -11.23 4.21 -26.34
C GLY A 408 -12.15 3.17 -25.69
N PHE A 409 -12.97 3.61 -24.73
CA PHE A 409 -14.09 2.85 -24.14
C PHE A 409 -15.42 3.40 -24.66
#